data_c831eded8bc4da2433932396887c5ad3
#
_entry.id   c831eded8bc4da2433932396887c5ad3
#
_cell.length_a   1.000
_cell.length_b   1.000
_cell.length_c   1.000
_cell.angle_alpha   90.00
_cell.angle_beta   90.00
_cell.angle_gamma   90.00
#
_symmetry.space_group_name_H-M   'P 1'
#
loop_
_entity.id
_entity.type
_entity.pdbx_description
1 polymer ?
#
loop_
_entity_poly.entity_id
_entity_poly.type
_entity_poly.pdbx_seq_one_letter_code
_entity_poly.pdbx_strand_id
1 'polypeptide(L)'
;MDTAEAAGDPGPWRQQAILGRRDWDADALRDIVRDYVIEHLADDDAVLVIDETGFLKQGKASCGVARQYTGSAGKITNCQIGVFAAYVSCHGHAFIDRTLYLPKEWTDDPDRLEAVYVPADVGFATKPKLATRMIARAIVASVPFKWVAGDTVYGVGDIEQQLRRAGKGYVLGVNSAHVFRSWGKRQPVSGTAADIARTRRSSDWKRLSAGAGTKGPRLHDWCYLELADLEAEQSNSANNGLWTRGLLIRRRIADGDFAFFTTWCPAGTSIETLVAVEGHRWAIEDSFETAKNEFGLDHNESRSWHGWHRHVSLAMLAFAMMAAIRHRANPPPPKKTNRCPSAKTRTQPRRH
;
A
#
# COMPACT_ATOMS: atom_id res chain seq x y z
N MET A 1 0.12 32.56 10.52
CA MET A 1 0.22 33.23 9.19
C MET A 1 -0.68 32.50 8.26
N ASP A 2 -1.67 33.18 7.69
CA ASP A 2 -2.60 32.59 6.71
C ASP A 2 -1.83 32.25 5.43
N THR A 3 -2.19 31.17 4.74
CA THR A 3 -1.56 30.75 3.48
C THR A 3 -1.60 31.84 2.41
N ALA A 4 -2.68 32.66 2.40
CA ALA A 4 -2.83 33.80 1.52
C ALA A 4 -1.81 34.90 1.83
N GLU A 5 -1.60 35.20 3.10
CA GLU A 5 -0.65 36.19 3.58
C GLU A 5 0.80 35.76 3.24
N ALA A 6 1.13 34.47 3.43
CA ALA A 6 2.42 33.90 3.06
C ALA A 6 2.68 33.97 1.54
N ALA A 7 1.63 33.87 0.72
CA ALA A 7 1.69 34.00 -0.74
C ALA A 7 1.66 35.46 -1.24
N GLY A 8 1.54 36.45 -0.35
CA GLY A 8 1.40 37.86 -0.72
C GLY A 8 0.02 38.21 -1.33
N ASP A 9 -0.97 37.36 -1.15
CA ASP A 9 -2.33 37.56 -1.64
C ASP A 9 -3.16 38.39 -0.65
N PRO A 10 -4.03 39.32 -1.14
CA PRO A 10 -4.85 40.17 -0.28
C PRO A 10 -5.98 39.43 0.45
N GLY A 11 -6.12 38.10 0.26
CA GLY A 11 -7.11 37.27 0.92
C GLY A 11 -7.15 35.84 0.37
N PRO A 12 -7.85 34.89 1.04
CA PRO A 12 -7.79 33.45 0.75
C PRO A 12 -8.59 33.01 -0.50
N TRP A 13 -9.29 33.92 -1.18
CA TRP A 13 -10.21 33.59 -2.27
C TRP A 13 -9.53 33.00 -3.51
N ARG A 14 -8.25 33.31 -3.77
CA ARG A 14 -7.47 32.67 -4.84
C ARG A 14 -7.23 31.18 -4.56
N GLN A 15 -6.78 30.87 -3.35
CA GLN A 15 -6.55 29.50 -2.88
C GLN A 15 -7.86 28.71 -2.85
N GLN A 16 -8.93 29.30 -2.34
CA GLN A 16 -10.28 28.70 -2.34
C GLN A 16 -10.81 28.45 -3.76
N ALA A 17 -10.52 29.35 -4.71
CA ALA A 17 -10.94 29.20 -6.10
C ALA A 17 -10.29 27.99 -6.79
N ILE A 18 -9.07 27.62 -6.43
CA ILE A 18 -8.39 26.40 -6.94
C ILE A 18 -9.22 25.16 -6.62
N LEU A 19 -9.79 25.06 -5.42
CA LEU A 19 -10.57 23.90 -5.01
C LEU A 19 -11.98 23.88 -5.62
N GLY A 20 -12.69 25.01 -5.61
CA GLY A 20 -14.12 25.03 -5.86
C GLY A 20 -14.57 25.67 -7.19
N ARG A 21 -13.81 26.59 -7.78
CA ARG A 21 -14.26 27.40 -8.90
C ARG A 21 -13.47 27.23 -10.21
N ARG A 22 -12.22 26.77 -10.15
CA ARG A 22 -11.40 26.55 -11.34
C ARG A 22 -11.71 25.20 -11.93
N ASP A 23 -11.82 25.14 -13.24
CA ASP A 23 -11.89 23.87 -13.95
C ASP A 23 -10.48 23.36 -14.22
N TRP A 24 -10.09 22.28 -13.51
CA TRP A 24 -8.84 21.57 -13.70
C TRP A 24 -8.99 20.10 -13.28
N ASP A 25 -8.25 19.25 -13.97
CA ASP A 25 -8.30 17.80 -13.80
C ASP A 25 -7.45 17.35 -12.61
N ALA A 26 -8.13 16.87 -11.57
CA ALA A 26 -7.48 16.34 -10.38
C ALA A 26 -6.79 14.98 -10.64
N ASP A 27 -7.19 14.25 -11.69
CA ASP A 27 -6.56 13.00 -12.08
C ASP A 27 -5.27 13.26 -12.84
N ALA A 28 -5.21 14.29 -13.67
CA ALA A 28 -3.96 14.75 -14.27
C ALA A 28 -2.94 15.18 -13.19
N LEU A 29 -3.39 15.90 -12.14
CA LEU A 29 -2.51 16.23 -11.02
C LEU A 29 -2.03 14.98 -10.26
N ARG A 30 -2.91 14.00 -10.02
CA ARG A 30 -2.50 12.71 -9.43
C ARG A 30 -1.37 12.06 -10.23
N ASP A 31 -1.49 12.05 -11.56
CA ASP A 31 -0.48 11.44 -12.43
C ASP A 31 0.84 12.22 -12.36
N ILE A 32 0.79 13.55 -12.31
CA ILE A 32 1.99 14.38 -12.09
C ILE A 32 2.63 14.09 -10.73
N VAL A 33 1.83 13.94 -9.68
CA VAL A 33 2.33 13.58 -8.33
C VAL A 33 3.00 12.20 -8.34
N ARG A 34 2.36 11.21 -8.99
CA ARG A 34 2.97 9.88 -9.18
C ARG A 34 4.33 9.99 -9.86
N ASP A 35 4.37 10.67 -10.99
CA ASP A 35 5.61 10.79 -11.79
C ASP A 35 6.71 11.52 -11.01
N TYR A 36 6.36 12.57 -10.25
CA TYR A 36 7.27 13.25 -9.34
C TYR A 36 7.81 12.34 -8.22
N VAL A 37 6.94 11.50 -7.62
CA VAL A 37 7.36 10.51 -6.62
C VAL A 37 8.35 9.52 -7.22
N ILE A 38 8.07 9.02 -8.44
CA ILE A 38 8.95 8.05 -9.11
C ILE A 38 10.28 8.72 -9.51
N GLU A 39 10.28 9.96 -9.99
CA GLU A 39 11.51 10.69 -10.29
C GLU A 39 12.47 10.76 -9.08
N HIS A 40 11.93 10.82 -7.85
CA HIS A 40 12.72 11.09 -6.66
C HIS A 40 12.92 9.88 -5.74
N LEU A 41 12.01 8.92 -5.74
CA LEU A 41 12.01 7.80 -4.80
C LEU A 41 12.02 6.41 -5.48
N ALA A 42 12.26 6.33 -6.80
CA ALA A 42 12.21 5.07 -7.53
C ALA A 42 13.17 4.01 -6.96
N ASP A 43 12.68 2.78 -6.86
CA ASP A 43 13.42 1.57 -6.47
C ASP A 43 12.73 0.35 -7.09
N ASP A 44 13.50 -0.52 -7.75
CA ASP A 44 12.97 -1.73 -8.38
C ASP A 44 12.41 -2.73 -7.34
N ASP A 45 12.91 -2.70 -6.11
CA ASP A 45 12.45 -3.54 -5.00
C ASP A 45 11.30 -2.89 -4.19
N ALA A 46 10.79 -1.73 -4.62
CA ALA A 46 9.74 -1.00 -3.93
C ALA A 46 8.46 -1.83 -3.70
N VAL A 47 7.71 -1.41 -2.69
CA VAL A 47 6.40 -1.98 -2.31
C VAL A 47 5.31 -0.96 -2.59
N LEU A 48 4.28 -1.34 -3.33
CA LEU A 48 3.05 -0.58 -3.45
C LEU A 48 2.12 -1.00 -2.31
N VAL A 49 1.80 -0.08 -1.42
CA VAL A 49 0.94 -0.35 -0.25
C VAL A 49 -0.44 0.23 -0.50
N ILE A 50 -1.48 -0.60 -0.32
CA ILE A 50 -2.87 -0.18 -0.48
C ILE A 50 -3.55 -0.17 0.89
N ASP A 51 -4.20 0.93 1.21
CA ASP A 51 -5.00 1.06 2.43
C ASP A 51 -6.04 2.18 2.29
N GLU A 52 -6.94 2.32 3.26
CA GLU A 52 -7.92 3.39 3.30
C GLU A 52 -7.86 4.19 4.58
N THR A 53 -8.33 5.44 4.50
CA THR A 53 -8.52 6.27 5.69
C THR A 53 -9.85 7.01 5.68
N GLY A 54 -10.38 7.28 6.87
CA GLY A 54 -11.62 8.02 7.05
C GLY A 54 -11.41 9.52 7.26
N PHE A 55 -12.37 10.28 6.74
CA PHE A 55 -12.51 11.73 6.88
C PHE A 55 -13.79 11.98 7.65
N LEU A 56 -13.69 12.34 8.93
CA LEU A 56 -14.86 12.56 9.78
C LEU A 56 -15.68 13.75 9.28
N LYS A 57 -17.00 13.59 9.24
CA LYS A 57 -17.93 14.63 8.79
C LYS A 57 -19.10 14.73 9.76
N GLN A 58 -19.58 15.95 9.97
CA GLN A 58 -20.77 16.19 10.80
C GLN A 58 -22.07 16.16 9.97
N GLY A 59 -22.00 16.70 8.76
CA GLY A 59 -23.16 16.79 7.84
C GLY A 59 -23.34 15.53 6.98
N LYS A 60 -24.45 15.50 6.21
CA LYS A 60 -24.82 14.40 5.32
C LYS A 60 -24.64 14.74 3.83
N ALA A 61 -24.21 15.95 3.50
CA ALA A 61 -24.21 16.46 2.13
C ALA A 61 -22.87 16.30 1.39
N SER A 62 -21.79 15.91 2.07
CA SER A 62 -20.50 15.68 1.43
C SER A 62 -20.53 14.38 0.62
N CYS A 63 -20.00 14.41 -0.60
CA CYS A 63 -19.96 13.26 -1.51
C CYS A 63 -19.40 12.00 -0.81
N GLY A 64 -20.10 10.88 -0.86
CA GLY A 64 -19.67 9.61 -0.27
C GLY A 64 -19.79 9.51 1.25
N VAL A 65 -20.33 10.53 1.94
CA VAL A 65 -20.50 10.49 3.41
C VAL A 65 -21.59 9.49 3.81
N ALA A 66 -21.26 8.63 4.76
CA ALA A 66 -22.18 7.63 5.34
C ALA A 66 -21.72 7.22 6.73
N ARG A 67 -22.57 6.49 7.46
CA ARG A 67 -22.16 5.81 8.68
C ARG A 67 -21.34 4.57 8.35
N GLN A 68 -20.03 4.67 8.42
CA GLN A 68 -19.07 3.64 8.05
C GLN A 68 -18.06 3.41 9.17
N TYR A 69 -17.50 2.20 9.23
CA TYR A 69 -16.34 1.95 10.08
C TYR A 69 -15.12 2.67 9.51
N THR A 70 -14.38 3.32 10.37
CA THR A 70 -13.07 3.90 10.03
C THR A 70 -12.07 3.64 11.14
N GLY A 71 -10.87 3.16 10.76
CA GLY A 71 -9.75 2.96 11.67
C GLY A 71 -9.33 4.25 12.39
N SER A 72 -9.44 5.40 11.72
CA SER A 72 -9.13 6.72 12.31
C SER A 72 -9.96 7.05 13.56
N ALA A 73 -11.18 6.51 13.68
CA ALA A 73 -12.03 6.72 14.86
C ALA A 73 -12.20 5.43 15.69
N GLY A 74 -11.74 4.28 15.21
CA GLY A 74 -11.90 2.99 15.85
C GLY A 74 -13.37 2.51 16.00
N LYS A 75 -14.30 3.13 15.26
CA LYS A 75 -15.75 2.88 15.38
C LYS A 75 -16.51 3.24 14.10
N ILE A 76 -17.77 2.80 14.04
CA ILE A 76 -18.71 3.26 13.02
C ILE A 76 -19.11 4.70 13.31
N THR A 77 -18.83 5.60 12.37
CA THR A 77 -19.14 7.02 12.50
C THR A 77 -19.49 7.61 11.14
N ASN A 78 -19.99 8.85 11.12
CA ASN A 78 -20.30 9.58 9.91
C ASN A 78 -18.99 10.07 9.27
N CYS A 79 -18.61 9.49 8.14
CA CYS A 79 -17.34 9.77 7.48
C CYS A 79 -17.39 9.51 5.98
N GLN A 80 -16.45 10.11 5.26
CA GLN A 80 -16.05 9.68 3.91
C GLN A 80 -14.89 8.69 4.05
N ILE A 81 -14.73 7.77 3.11
CA ILE A 81 -13.57 6.87 3.05
C ILE A 81 -12.82 7.12 1.74
N GLY A 82 -11.55 7.42 1.85
CA GLY A 82 -10.62 7.45 0.73
C GLY A 82 -9.76 6.21 0.70
N VAL A 83 -9.65 5.57 -0.46
CA VAL A 83 -8.69 4.48 -0.73
C VAL A 83 -7.46 5.08 -1.37
N PHE A 84 -6.27 4.66 -0.93
CA PHE A 84 -4.99 5.20 -1.36
C PHE A 84 -4.01 4.11 -1.77
N ALA A 85 -3.10 4.47 -2.67
CA ALA A 85 -1.90 3.70 -2.96
C ALA A 85 -0.68 4.52 -2.59
N ALA A 86 0.18 4.00 -1.72
CA ALA A 86 1.45 4.59 -1.36
C ALA A 86 2.60 3.80 -1.99
N TYR A 87 3.56 4.51 -2.54
CA TYR A 87 4.82 3.97 -3.01
C TYR A 87 5.83 4.01 -1.87
N VAL A 88 6.42 2.86 -1.54
CA VAL A 88 7.35 2.71 -0.42
C VAL A 88 8.64 2.08 -0.92
N SER A 89 9.75 2.77 -0.74
CA SER A 89 11.08 2.37 -1.19
C SER A 89 12.13 2.58 -0.09
N CYS A 90 13.37 2.21 -0.36
CA CYS A 90 14.51 2.54 0.52
C CYS A 90 14.80 4.05 0.60
N HIS A 91 14.23 4.85 -0.30
CA HIS A 91 14.38 6.30 -0.39
C HIS A 91 13.30 7.06 0.36
N GLY A 92 12.24 6.41 0.80
CA GLY A 92 11.10 6.99 1.50
C GLY A 92 9.76 6.47 0.99
N HIS A 93 8.70 7.17 1.36
CA HIS A 93 7.35 6.80 0.95
C HIS A 93 6.50 8.04 0.64
N ALA A 94 5.58 7.89 -0.31
CA ALA A 94 4.58 8.91 -0.66
C ALA A 94 3.36 8.30 -1.33
N PHE A 95 2.21 8.99 -1.26
CA PHE A 95 1.02 8.60 -2.01
C PHE A 95 1.22 8.83 -3.50
N ILE A 96 0.78 7.87 -4.33
CA ILE A 96 0.79 7.98 -5.79
C ILE A 96 -0.58 7.88 -6.43
N ASP A 97 -1.59 7.44 -5.66
CA ASP A 97 -2.97 7.33 -6.16
C ASP A 97 -3.98 7.45 -5.02
N ARG A 98 -5.22 7.84 -5.35
CA ARG A 98 -6.34 8.03 -4.43
C ARG A 98 -7.68 7.86 -5.14
N THR A 99 -8.71 7.44 -4.41
CA THR A 99 -10.09 7.41 -4.90
C THR A 99 -11.06 7.52 -3.72
N LEU A 100 -12.10 8.34 -3.87
CA LEU A 100 -13.18 8.39 -2.91
C LEU A 100 -14.07 7.14 -3.07
N TYR A 101 -14.30 6.43 -1.97
CA TYR A 101 -15.25 5.32 -1.93
C TYR A 101 -16.68 5.86 -1.84
N LEU A 102 -17.54 5.42 -2.76
CA LEU A 102 -18.98 5.70 -2.72
C LEU A 102 -19.73 4.47 -2.18
N PRO A 103 -20.34 4.56 -1.00
CA PRO A 103 -21.22 3.51 -0.50
C PRO A 103 -22.41 3.27 -1.44
N LYS A 104 -22.98 2.07 -1.39
CA LYS A 104 -24.08 1.68 -2.27
C LYS A 104 -25.30 2.61 -2.17
N GLU A 105 -25.59 3.12 -0.98
CA GLU A 105 -26.67 4.11 -0.76
C GLU A 105 -26.47 5.45 -1.51
N TRP A 106 -25.24 5.75 -1.96
CA TRP A 106 -24.95 6.87 -2.83
C TRP A 106 -25.15 6.52 -4.30
N THR A 107 -24.63 5.36 -4.73
CA THR A 107 -24.69 4.96 -6.14
C THR A 107 -26.08 4.48 -6.59
N ASP A 108 -26.94 4.14 -5.64
CA ASP A 108 -28.34 3.81 -5.87
C ASP A 108 -29.26 5.08 -5.94
N ASP A 109 -28.71 6.30 -5.73
CA ASP A 109 -29.43 7.59 -5.75
C ASP A 109 -28.79 8.55 -6.79
N PRO A 110 -29.25 8.52 -8.05
CA PRO A 110 -28.73 9.35 -9.11
C PRO A 110 -28.82 10.86 -8.84
N ASP A 111 -29.92 11.31 -8.23
CA ASP A 111 -30.14 12.73 -7.94
C ASP A 111 -29.10 13.24 -6.93
N ARG A 112 -28.77 12.39 -5.96
CA ARG A 112 -27.74 12.67 -4.97
C ARG A 112 -26.36 12.72 -5.58
N LEU A 113 -26.03 11.86 -6.56
CA LEU A 113 -24.78 11.87 -7.30
C LEU A 113 -24.65 13.16 -8.14
N GLU A 114 -25.71 13.54 -8.86
CA GLU A 114 -25.75 14.75 -9.67
C GLU A 114 -25.56 16.01 -8.82
N ALA A 115 -26.23 16.10 -7.67
CA ALA A 115 -26.12 17.23 -6.75
C ALA A 115 -24.71 17.53 -6.25
N VAL A 116 -23.79 16.53 -6.28
CA VAL A 116 -22.39 16.66 -5.87
C VAL A 116 -21.42 16.49 -7.04
N TYR A 117 -21.92 16.50 -8.26
CA TYR A 117 -21.16 16.43 -9.51
C TYR A 117 -20.30 15.17 -9.64
N VAL A 118 -20.83 14.00 -9.28
CA VAL A 118 -20.17 12.72 -9.57
C VAL A 118 -20.25 12.45 -11.07
N PRO A 119 -19.14 12.11 -11.76
CA PRO A 119 -19.18 11.76 -13.18
C PRO A 119 -20.10 10.57 -13.46
N ALA A 120 -20.81 10.61 -14.61
CA ALA A 120 -21.83 9.61 -14.96
C ALA A 120 -21.28 8.18 -15.14
N ASP A 121 -20.00 8.04 -15.41
CA ASP A 121 -19.27 6.75 -15.53
C ASP A 121 -18.82 6.17 -14.20
N VAL A 122 -19.02 6.89 -13.08
CA VAL A 122 -18.66 6.44 -11.73
C VAL A 122 -19.83 5.70 -11.10
N GLY A 123 -19.75 4.37 -11.11
CA GLY A 123 -20.70 3.49 -10.44
C GLY A 123 -20.12 2.84 -9.18
N PHE A 124 -20.95 2.02 -8.51
CA PHE A 124 -20.53 1.30 -7.32
C PHE A 124 -19.29 0.43 -7.57
N ALA A 125 -18.32 0.56 -6.68
CA ALA A 125 -17.15 -0.31 -6.63
C ALA A 125 -16.77 -0.57 -5.17
N THR A 126 -16.47 -1.82 -4.84
CA THR A 126 -15.91 -2.18 -3.53
C THR A 126 -14.52 -1.60 -3.38
N LYS A 127 -14.05 -1.41 -2.13
CA LYS A 127 -12.67 -0.95 -1.86
C LYS A 127 -11.61 -1.81 -2.57
N PRO A 128 -11.68 -3.17 -2.55
CA PRO A 128 -10.78 -4.00 -3.35
C PRO A 128 -10.85 -3.71 -4.85
N LYS A 129 -12.04 -3.43 -5.40
CA LYS A 129 -12.17 -3.09 -6.83
C LYS A 129 -11.53 -1.74 -7.16
N LEU A 130 -11.61 -0.76 -6.25
CA LEU A 130 -10.90 0.50 -6.38
C LEU A 130 -9.38 0.28 -6.35
N ALA A 131 -8.89 -0.55 -5.42
CA ALA A 131 -7.49 -0.95 -5.34
C ALA A 131 -7.01 -1.65 -6.63
N THR A 132 -7.80 -2.56 -7.20
CA THR A 132 -7.50 -3.22 -8.49
C THR A 132 -7.29 -2.19 -9.61
N ARG A 133 -8.13 -1.13 -9.65
CA ARG A 133 -7.99 -0.04 -10.65
C ARG A 133 -6.71 0.78 -10.43
N MET A 134 -6.35 1.06 -9.17
CA MET A 134 -5.10 1.78 -8.83
C MET A 134 -3.86 0.97 -9.21
N ILE A 135 -3.83 -0.31 -8.87
CA ILE A 135 -2.75 -1.23 -9.25
C ILE A 135 -2.62 -1.29 -10.78
N ALA A 136 -3.75 -1.37 -11.51
CA ALA A 136 -3.74 -1.35 -12.97
C ALA A 136 -3.11 -0.06 -13.52
N ARG A 137 -3.48 1.12 -12.98
CA ARG A 137 -2.89 2.40 -13.36
C ARG A 137 -1.38 2.44 -13.11
N ALA A 138 -0.94 1.95 -11.95
CA ALA A 138 0.49 1.88 -11.63
C ALA A 138 1.27 0.98 -12.61
N ILE A 139 0.69 -0.18 -12.99
CA ILE A 139 1.28 -1.09 -13.98
C ILE A 139 1.35 -0.43 -15.36
N VAL A 140 0.26 0.16 -15.83
CA VAL A 140 0.19 0.85 -17.13
C VAL A 140 1.17 2.02 -17.21
N ALA A 141 1.31 2.76 -16.10
CA ALA A 141 2.29 3.85 -15.98
C ALA A 141 3.74 3.38 -15.79
N SER A 142 3.98 2.05 -15.82
CA SER A 142 5.33 1.47 -15.64
C SER A 142 5.99 1.88 -14.32
N VAL A 143 5.22 2.08 -13.26
CA VAL A 143 5.76 2.35 -11.92
C VAL A 143 6.68 1.20 -11.51
N PRO A 144 7.95 1.45 -11.13
CA PRO A 144 8.88 0.42 -10.72
C PRO A 144 8.52 -0.05 -9.30
N PHE A 145 7.87 -1.20 -9.19
CA PHE A 145 7.61 -1.87 -7.91
C PHE A 145 7.66 -3.38 -8.11
N LYS A 146 8.08 -4.08 -7.10
CA LYS A 146 8.20 -5.54 -7.09
C LYS A 146 7.07 -6.21 -6.32
N TRP A 147 6.57 -5.53 -5.28
CA TRP A 147 5.66 -6.09 -4.30
C TRP A 147 4.41 -5.22 -4.12
N VAL A 148 3.34 -5.88 -3.71
CA VAL A 148 2.13 -5.20 -3.19
C VAL A 148 1.85 -5.71 -1.79
N ALA A 149 1.54 -4.80 -0.87
CA ALA A 149 1.09 -5.12 0.47
C ALA A 149 -0.25 -4.44 0.76
N GLY A 150 -1.11 -5.11 1.53
CA GLY A 150 -2.41 -4.59 1.95
C GLY A 150 -2.95 -5.38 3.13
N ASP A 151 -3.94 -4.83 3.80
CA ASP A 151 -4.61 -5.47 4.93
C ASP A 151 -5.63 -6.54 4.49
N THR A 152 -6.45 -7.03 5.42
CA THR A 152 -7.44 -8.09 5.18
C THR A 152 -8.59 -7.68 4.25
N VAL A 153 -8.80 -6.40 4.03
CA VAL A 153 -9.79 -5.90 3.06
C VAL A 153 -9.32 -6.19 1.63
N TYR A 154 -8.01 -6.16 1.39
CA TYR A 154 -7.41 -6.29 0.05
C TYR A 154 -6.90 -7.71 -0.27
N GLY A 155 -6.94 -8.64 0.67
CA GLY A 155 -6.57 -10.05 0.47
C GLY A 155 -7.65 -10.83 -0.29
N VAL A 156 -7.94 -10.43 -1.53
CA VAL A 156 -9.02 -11.00 -2.37
C VAL A 156 -8.48 -11.51 -3.70
N GLY A 157 -9.12 -12.56 -4.23
CA GLY A 157 -8.67 -13.27 -5.43
C GLY A 157 -8.48 -12.40 -6.66
N ASP A 158 -9.30 -11.37 -6.86
CA ASP A 158 -9.17 -10.45 -8.02
C ASP A 158 -7.82 -9.70 -8.01
N ILE A 159 -7.39 -9.21 -6.84
CA ILE A 159 -6.09 -8.54 -6.67
C ILE A 159 -4.96 -9.55 -6.84
N GLU A 160 -5.06 -10.71 -6.20
CA GLU A 160 -4.08 -11.78 -6.34
C GLU A 160 -3.86 -12.16 -7.81
N GLN A 161 -4.94 -12.40 -8.55
CA GLN A 161 -4.88 -12.80 -9.95
C GLN A 161 -4.27 -11.71 -10.85
N GLN A 162 -4.63 -10.43 -10.61
CA GLN A 162 -4.06 -9.31 -11.34
C GLN A 162 -2.54 -9.23 -11.14
N LEU A 163 -2.07 -9.35 -9.89
CA LEU A 163 -0.65 -9.27 -9.55
C LEU A 163 0.14 -10.44 -10.12
N ARG A 164 -0.40 -11.66 -10.07
CA ARG A 164 0.20 -12.84 -10.68
C ARG A 164 0.39 -12.66 -12.18
N ARG A 165 -0.65 -12.17 -12.89
CA ARG A 165 -0.57 -11.88 -14.34
C ARG A 165 0.47 -10.82 -14.68
N ALA A 166 0.67 -9.86 -13.79
CA ALA A 166 1.66 -8.79 -13.95
C ALA A 166 3.08 -9.18 -13.49
N GLY A 167 3.29 -10.42 -13.01
CA GLY A 167 4.59 -10.86 -12.50
C GLY A 167 5.02 -10.11 -11.23
N LYS A 168 4.07 -9.68 -10.40
CA LYS A 168 4.32 -8.94 -9.15
C LYS A 168 4.11 -9.83 -7.94
N GLY A 169 5.01 -9.72 -6.95
CA GLY A 169 4.87 -10.37 -5.67
C GLY A 169 3.84 -9.66 -4.77
N TYR A 170 3.32 -10.37 -3.78
CA TYR A 170 2.45 -9.75 -2.79
C TYR A 170 2.54 -10.40 -1.41
N VAL A 171 2.20 -9.60 -0.39
CA VAL A 171 1.90 -10.03 0.97
C VAL A 171 0.59 -9.34 1.37
N LEU A 172 -0.53 -10.06 1.31
CA LEU A 172 -1.85 -9.52 1.54
C LEU A 172 -2.49 -10.16 2.77
N GLY A 173 -3.03 -9.34 3.67
CA GLY A 173 -3.75 -9.82 4.84
C GLY A 173 -4.93 -10.70 4.47
N VAL A 174 -5.20 -11.74 5.26
CA VAL A 174 -6.39 -12.59 5.15
C VAL A 174 -6.96 -12.85 6.54
N ASN A 175 -8.25 -13.17 6.61
CA ASN A 175 -8.88 -13.51 7.88
C ASN A 175 -8.47 -14.91 8.37
N SER A 176 -8.74 -15.19 9.64
CA SER A 176 -8.41 -16.47 10.29
C SER A 176 -9.11 -17.70 9.68
N ALA A 177 -10.26 -17.48 9.03
CA ALA A 177 -11.06 -18.52 8.37
C ALA A 177 -10.63 -18.77 6.90
N HIS A 178 -9.70 -17.99 6.35
CA HIS A 178 -9.19 -18.19 5.00
C HIS A 178 -8.59 -19.60 4.86
N VAL A 179 -9.01 -20.33 3.84
CA VAL A 179 -8.64 -21.73 3.64
C VAL A 179 -7.40 -21.83 2.75
N PHE A 180 -6.38 -22.49 3.25
CA PHE A 180 -5.20 -22.84 2.48
C PHE A 180 -5.18 -24.34 2.19
N ARG A 181 -4.78 -24.69 0.97
CA ARG A 181 -4.59 -26.09 0.53
C ARG A 181 -3.26 -26.20 -0.19
N SER A 182 -2.54 -27.25 0.09
CA SER A 182 -1.28 -27.60 -0.58
C SER A 182 -1.32 -29.03 -1.02
N TRP A 183 -1.06 -29.28 -2.32
CA TRP A 183 -0.95 -30.59 -2.92
C TRP A 183 0.51 -30.78 -3.37
N GLY A 184 1.10 -31.91 -3.20
CA GLY A 184 2.43 -32.20 -3.73
C GLY A 184 3.62 -32.04 -2.76
N LYS A 185 3.42 -31.60 -1.52
CA LYS A 185 4.46 -31.67 -0.47
C LYS A 185 4.33 -32.99 0.33
N ARG A 186 5.44 -33.43 0.96
CA ARG A 186 5.48 -34.63 1.81
C ARG A 186 4.40 -34.64 2.90
N GLN A 187 3.94 -33.48 3.32
CA GLN A 187 2.82 -33.31 4.23
C GLN A 187 1.86 -32.29 3.61
N PRO A 188 0.74 -32.71 3.03
CA PRO A 188 -0.26 -31.80 2.51
C PRO A 188 -0.81 -30.95 3.65
N VAL A 189 -0.90 -29.64 3.42
CA VAL A 189 -1.53 -28.69 4.33
C VAL A 189 -2.94 -28.42 3.82
N SER A 190 -3.93 -28.60 4.67
CA SER A 190 -5.32 -28.27 4.38
C SER A 190 -6.00 -27.79 5.64
N GLY A 191 -6.67 -26.65 5.58
CA GLY A 191 -7.40 -26.08 6.70
C GLY A 191 -7.46 -24.57 6.67
N THR A 192 -8.11 -23.99 7.69
CA THR A 192 -8.12 -22.54 7.87
C THR A 192 -6.73 -22.04 8.32
N ALA A 193 -6.43 -20.77 8.07
CA ALA A 193 -5.20 -20.13 8.54
C ALA A 193 -5.01 -20.31 10.05
N ALA A 194 -6.11 -20.19 10.84
CA ALA A 194 -6.08 -20.39 12.28
C ALA A 194 -5.77 -21.84 12.68
N ASP A 195 -6.35 -22.83 11.99
CA ASP A 195 -6.09 -24.25 12.29
C ASP A 195 -4.64 -24.63 11.98
N ILE A 196 -4.14 -24.15 10.85
CA ILE A 196 -2.74 -24.34 10.45
C ILE A 196 -1.80 -23.73 11.49
N ALA A 197 -2.08 -22.50 11.97
CA ALA A 197 -1.24 -21.84 12.97
C ALA A 197 -1.14 -22.64 14.30
N ARG A 198 -2.26 -23.22 14.75
CA ARG A 198 -2.30 -24.02 15.99
C ARG A 198 -1.44 -25.29 15.92
N THR A 199 -1.19 -25.81 14.72
CA THR A 199 -0.38 -27.02 14.52
C THR A 199 1.12 -26.75 14.41
N ARG A 200 1.55 -25.48 14.47
CA ARG A 200 2.97 -25.10 14.34
C ARG A 200 3.75 -25.39 15.61
N ARG A 201 4.92 -26.03 15.45
CA ARG A 201 5.84 -26.31 16.55
C ARG A 201 6.60 -25.04 16.93
N SER A 202 7.16 -25.00 18.13
CA SER A 202 7.98 -23.86 18.58
C SER A 202 9.18 -23.58 17.66
N SER A 203 9.74 -24.61 17.03
CA SER A 203 10.84 -24.52 16.08
C SER A 203 10.46 -23.85 14.74
N ASP A 204 9.17 -23.77 14.41
CA ASP A 204 8.68 -23.20 13.15
C ASP A 204 8.61 -21.66 13.21
N TRP A 205 8.83 -21.09 14.41
CA TRP A 205 8.72 -19.65 14.64
C TRP A 205 10.09 -18.99 14.69
N LYS A 206 10.20 -17.84 14.02
CA LYS A 206 11.39 -17.02 13.99
C LYS A 206 11.06 -15.61 14.45
N ARG A 207 11.80 -15.09 15.44
CA ARG A 207 11.61 -13.73 15.92
C ARG A 207 12.29 -12.76 14.97
N LEU A 208 11.51 -11.93 14.29
CA LEU A 208 11.98 -10.96 13.30
C LEU A 208 11.32 -9.60 13.51
N SER A 209 12.02 -8.55 13.10
CA SER A 209 11.49 -7.20 13.07
C SER A 209 10.81 -6.92 11.74
N ALA A 210 9.58 -6.40 11.78
CA ALA A 210 8.87 -5.84 10.63
C ALA A 210 9.25 -4.37 10.35
N GLY A 211 10.45 -3.95 10.73
CA GLY A 211 10.95 -2.58 10.55
C GLY A 211 10.97 -1.78 11.85
N ALA A 212 11.38 -0.51 11.74
CA ALA A 212 11.37 0.42 12.85
C ALA A 212 9.95 0.90 13.17
N GLY A 213 9.68 1.15 14.43
CA GLY A 213 8.48 1.82 14.90
C GLY A 213 8.87 2.97 15.85
N THR A 214 7.92 3.77 16.31
CA THR A 214 8.15 4.91 17.21
C THR A 214 8.81 4.52 18.53
N LYS A 215 8.61 3.27 18.99
CA LYS A 215 9.17 2.73 20.25
C LYS A 215 10.31 1.74 20.05
N GLY A 216 10.91 1.70 18.87
CA GLY A 216 11.97 0.75 18.51
C GLY A 216 11.53 -0.31 17.49
N PRO A 217 12.31 -1.40 17.30
CA PRO A 217 11.99 -2.45 16.33
C PRO A 217 10.63 -3.11 16.60
N ARG A 218 9.80 -3.28 15.57
CA ARG A 218 8.49 -3.96 15.65
C ARG A 218 8.70 -5.48 15.61
N LEU A 219 9.09 -6.05 16.75
CA LEU A 219 9.39 -7.47 16.88
C LEU A 219 8.12 -8.31 17.00
N HIS A 220 8.05 -9.40 16.23
CA HIS A 220 7.02 -10.42 16.29
C HIS A 220 7.64 -11.79 16.06
N ASP A 221 6.93 -12.85 16.44
CA ASP A 221 7.26 -14.21 16.03
C ASP A 221 6.56 -14.51 14.70
N TRP A 222 7.31 -15.03 13.73
CA TRP A 222 6.85 -15.28 12.38
C TRP A 222 7.03 -16.72 11.98
N CYS A 223 6.07 -17.26 11.24
CA CYS A 223 6.15 -18.58 10.63
C CYS A 223 5.76 -18.48 9.17
N TYR A 224 6.47 -19.15 8.28
CA TYR A 224 6.19 -19.16 6.85
C TYR A 224 6.07 -20.58 6.33
N LEU A 225 5.00 -20.82 5.58
CA LEU A 225 4.76 -22.06 4.88
C LEU A 225 4.68 -21.76 3.38
N GLU A 226 5.63 -22.28 2.64
CA GLU A 226 5.57 -22.31 1.19
C GLU A 226 4.60 -23.40 0.75
N LEU A 227 3.59 -23.04 -0.03
CA LEU A 227 2.53 -23.92 -0.50
C LEU A 227 2.68 -24.10 -2.02
N ALA A 228 2.81 -25.34 -2.48
CA ALA A 228 2.58 -25.62 -3.89
C ALA A 228 1.08 -25.78 -4.11
N ASP A 229 0.50 -25.08 -5.07
CA ASP A 229 -0.87 -25.29 -5.51
C ASP A 229 -0.96 -25.33 -7.05
N LEU A 230 -2.06 -25.88 -7.58
CA LEU A 230 -2.26 -26.05 -9.03
C LEU A 230 -2.29 -24.71 -9.77
N GLU A 231 -2.81 -23.65 -9.13
CA GLU A 231 -2.83 -22.31 -9.72
C GLU A 231 -1.41 -21.74 -9.85
N ALA A 232 -0.52 -22.04 -8.89
CA ALA A 232 0.88 -21.65 -8.96
C ALA A 232 1.59 -22.33 -10.15
N GLU A 233 1.31 -23.60 -10.40
CA GLU A 233 1.87 -24.32 -11.54
C GLU A 233 1.42 -23.74 -12.89
N GLN A 234 0.15 -23.38 -13.03
CA GLN A 234 -0.37 -22.74 -14.25
C GLN A 234 0.25 -21.36 -14.48
N SER A 235 0.45 -20.57 -13.41
CA SER A 235 1.09 -19.24 -13.53
C SER A 235 2.57 -19.36 -13.84
N ASN A 236 3.27 -20.36 -13.35
CA ASN A 236 4.69 -20.59 -13.58
C ASN A 236 5.00 -20.91 -15.06
N SER A 237 4.10 -21.59 -15.76
CA SER A 237 4.28 -21.88 -17.19
C SER A 237 4.29 -20.64 -18.08
N ALA A 238 3.69 -19.52 -17.62
CA ALA A 238 3.64 -18.27 -18.36
C ALA A 238 4.83 -17.33 -18.07
N ASN A 239 5.55 -17.48 -16.94
CA ASN A 239 6.48 -16.47 -16.42
C ASN A 239 7.96 -16.90 -16.33
N ASN A 240 8.40 -17.96 -17.00
CA ASN A 240 9.81 -18.42 -17.03
C ASN A 240 10.55 -18.52 -15.69
N GLY A 241 9.86 -18.48 -14.56
CA GLY A 241 10.42 -18.54 -13.20
C GLY A 241 9.52 -19.33 -12.27
N LEU A 242 10.12 -20.00 -11.28
CA LEU A 242 9.37 -20.70 -10.25
C LEU A 242 8.82 -19.69 -9.23
N TRP A 243 7.52 -19.55 -9.18
CA TRP A 243 6.80 -18.77 -8.18
C TRP A 243 5.99 -19.70 -7.28
N THR A 244 5.75 -19.27 -6.06
CA THR A 244 5.02 -20.07 -5.08
C THR A 244 4.04 -19.21 -4.30
N ARG A 245 2.90 -19.81 -3.98
CA ARG A 245 1.97 -19.27 -2.98
C ARG A 245 2.43 -19.69 -1.59
N GLY A 246 2.22 -18.84 -0.59
CA GLY A 246 2.55 -19.15 0.79
C GLY A 246 1.54 -18.62 1.78
N LEU A 247 1.65 -19.13 3.01
CA LEU A 247 1.00 -18.61 4.21
C LEU A 247 2.07 -18.05 5.12
N LEU A 248 2.07 -16.74 5.33
CA LEU A 248 2.89 -16.07 6.34
C LEU A 248 2.00 -15.80 7.56
N ILE A 249 2.48 -16.17 8.74
CA ILE A 249 1.77 -16.02 10.01
C ILE A 249 2.61 -15.14 10.93
N ARG A 250 2.00 -14.10 11.50
CA ARG A 250 2.57 -13.25 12.53
C ARG A 250 1.90 -13.57 13.87
N ARG A 251 2.69 -13.77 14.91
CA ARG A 251 2.22 -13.89 16.29
C ARG A 251 2.75 -12.72 17.10
N ARG A 252 1.85 -11.97 17.72
CA ARG A 252 2.21 -10.88 18.61
C ARG A 252 2.83 -11.42 19.89
N ILE A 253 3.96 -10.84 20.32
CA ILE A 253 4.71 -11.34 21.49
C ILE A 253 3.94 -11.07 22.79
N ALA A 254 3.20 -9.95 22.85
CA ALA A 254 2.55 -9.50 24.10
C ALA A 254 1.37 -10.38 24.52
N ASP A 255 0.55 -10.86 23.59
CA ASP A 255 -0.72 -11.53 23.86
C ASP A 255 -0.92 -12.82 23.04
N GLY A 256 0.01 -13.11 22.12
CA GLY A 256 -0.07 -14.28 21.26
C GLY A 256 -1.07 -14.17 20.12
N ASP A 257 -1.66 -12.99 19.86
CA ASP A 257 -2.64 -12.77 18.81
C ASP A 257 -2.02 -12.98 17.41
N PHE A 258 -2.80 -13.59 16.50
CA PHE A 258 -2.35 -13.96 15.18
C PHE A 258 -2.85 -13.01 14.09
N ALA A 259 -1.97 -12.72 13.13
CA ALA A 259 -2.34 -12.16 11.84
C ALA A 259 -1.85 -13.09 10.72
N PHE A 260 -2.60 -13.16 9.64
CA PHE A 260 -2.39 -14.10 8.55
C PHE A 260 -2.27 -13.36 7.22
N PHE A 261 -1.37 -13.85 6.36
CA PHE A 261 -1.13 -13.23 5.06
C PHE A 261 -0.99 -14.32 3.98
N THR A 262 -1.70 -14.13 2.87
CA THR A 262 -1.42 -14.87 1.64
C THR A 262 -0.24 -14.20 0.93
N THR A 263 0.67 -15.01 0.39
CA THR A 263 1.85 -14.51 -0.32
C THR A 263 1.95 -15.13 -1.69
N TRP A 264 2.52 -14.38 -2.63
CA TRP A 264 2.98 -14.83 -3.92
C TRP A 264 4.37 -14.27 -4.18
N CYS A 265 5.34 -15.13 -4.41
CA CYS A 265 6.74 -14.73 -4.52
C CYS A 265 7.56 -15.76 -5.30
N PRO A 266 8.75 -15.40 -5.80
CA PRO A 266 9.69 -16.39 -6.31
C PRO A 266 9.96 -17.50 -5.30
N ALA A 267 10.01 -18.75 -5.75
CA ALA A 267 10.30 -19.88 -4.90
C ALA A 267 11.66 -19.69 -4.20
N GLY A 268 11.72 -20.03 -2.90
CA GLY A 268 12.92 -19.79 -2.09
C GLY A 268 13.07 -18.35 -1.55
N THR A 269 12.06 -17.47 -1.73
CA THR A 269 12.06 -16.16 -1.07
C THR A 269 12.13 -16.35 0.45
N SER A 270 13.06 -15.65 1.10
CA SER A 270 13.28 -15.78 2.54
C SER A 270 12.12 -15.19 3.35
N ILE A 271 11.89 -15.73 4.55
CA ILE A 271 10.89 -15.18 5.46
C ILE A 271 11.21 -13.74 5.85
N GLU A 272 12.48 -13.37 5.95
CA GLU A 272 12.92 -12.00 6.23
C GLU A 272 12.44 -11.01 5.15
N THR A 273 12.51 -11.40 3.88
CA THR A 273 12.01 -10.60 2.76
C THR A 273 10.49 -10.39 2.89
N LEU A 274 9.73 -11.47 3.15
CA LEU A 274 8.27 -11.38 3.28
C LEU A 274 7.85 -10.53 4.49
N VAL A 275 8.57 -10.65 5.61
CA VAL A 275 8.37 -9.83 6.81
C VAL A 275 8.69 -8.36 6.54
N ALA A 276 9.74 -8.06 5.77
CA ALA A 276 10.05 -6.69 5.37
C ALA A 276 8.95 -6.10 4.48
N VAL A 277 8.43 -6.88 3.51
CA VAL A 277 7.31 -6.44 2.66
C VAL A 277 6.06 -6.14 3.48
N GLU A 278 5.68 -7.03 4.42
CA GLU A 278 4.55 -6.75 5.35
C GLU A 278 4.82 -5.50 6.18
N GLY A 279 6.05 -5.36 6.63
CA GLY A 279 6.47 -4.24 7.43
C GLY A 279 6.32 -2.88 6.73
N HIS A 280 6.43 -2.82 5.41
CA HIS A 280 6.21 -1.58 4.64
C HIS A 280 4.75 -1.11 4.71
N ARG A 281 3.80 -1.96 5.05
CA ARG A 281 2.40 -1.57 5.25
C ARG A 281 2.23 -0.47 6.30
N TRP A 282 3.09 -0.46 7.32
CA TRP A 282 3.07 0.60 8.34
C TRP A 282 3.39 2.00 7.77
N ALA A 283 4.14 2.09 6.65
CA ALA A 283 4.48 3.37 6.04
C ALA A 283 3.25 4.15 5.54
N ILE A 284 2.17 3.47 5.09
CA ILE A 284 0.94 4.17 4.68
C ILE A 284 0.17 4.72 5.90
N GLU A 285 0.23 4.03 7.06
CA GLU A 285 -0.35 4.51 8.30
C GLU A 285 0.36 5.78 8.78
N ASP A 286 1.71 5.79 8.76
CA ASP A 286 2.55 6.98 9.02
C ASP A 286 2.29 8.11 8.02
N SER A 287 2.10 7.74 6.74
CA SER A 287 1.72 8.71 5.70
C SER A 287 0.38 9.38 5.99
N PHE A 288 -0.64 8.62 6.44
CA PHE A 288 -1.93 9.18 6.79
C PHE A 288 -1.83 10.09 8.01
N GLU A 289 -1.10 9.69 9.05
CA GLU A 289 -0.89 10.51 10.25
C GLU A 289 -0.20 11.83 9.88
N THR A 290 0.93 11.76 9.17
CA THR A 290 1.67 12.94 8.73
C THR A 290 0.84 13.83 7.80
N ALA A 291 0.13 13.24 6.81
CA ALA A 291 -0.66 14.01 5.86
C ALA A 291 -1.84 14.74 6.51
N LYS A 292 -2.47 14.14 7.53
CA LYS A 292 -3.54 14.79 8.29
C LYS A 292 -3.00 15.90 9.18
N ASN A 293 -1.93 15.64 9.92
CA ASN A 293 -1.41 16.57 10.91
C ASN A 293 -0.69 17.77 10.26
N GLU A 294 0.09 17.53 9.18
CA GLU A 294 0.98 18.55 8.61
C GLU A 294 0.42 19.15 7.31
N PHE A 295 -0.37 18.41 6.54
CA PHE A 295 -0.85 18.85 5.22
C PHE A 295 -2.37 18.94 5.11
N GLY A 296 -3.10 18.81 6.21
CA GLY A 296 -4.54 18.98 6.27
C GLY A 296 -5.31 18.03 5.35
N LEU A 297 -4.84 16.79 5.17
CA LEU A 297 -5.49 15.80 4.30
C LEU A 297 -6.98 15.64 4.62
N ASP A 298 -7.37 15.70 5.89
CA ASP A 298 -8.75 15.57 6.36
C ASP A 298 -9.48 16.90 6.59
N HIS A 299 -8.85 18.04 6.30
CA HIS A 299 -9.45 19.36 6.42
C HIS A 299 -10.37 19.74 5.23
N ASN A 300 -10.71 18.80 4.36
CA ASN A 300 -11.58 19.05 3.22
C ASN A 300 -13.00 19.43 3.66
N GLU A 301 -13.43 20.65 3.38
CA GLU A 301 -14.78 21.18 3.63
C GLU A 301 -15.66 21.18 2.37
N SER A 302 -15.11 20.83 1.20
CA SER A 302 -15.89 20.79 -0.03
C SER A 302 -16.88 19.61 -0.01
N ARG A 303 -18.05 19.83 -0.62
CA ARG A 303 -19.10 18.79 -0.68
C ARG A 303 -19.06 17.99 -1.98
N SER A 304 -18.45 18.55 -3.04
CA SER A 304 -18.45 17.96 -4.37
C SER A 304 -17.41 16.86 -4.54
N TRP A 305 -17.65 15.98 -5.51
CA TRP A 305 -16.69 15.00 -6.00
C TRP A 305 -15.36 15.62 -6.42
N HIS A 306 -15.44 16.66 -7.28
CA HIS A 306 -14.24 17.35 -7.75
C HIS A 306 -13.46 18.03 -6.62
N GLY A 307 -14.17 18.66 -5.69
CA GLY A 307 -13.53 19.34 -4.57
C GLY A 307 -12.74 18.37 -3.67
N TRP A 308 -13.29 17.18 -3.40
CA TRP A 308 -12.57 16.17 -2.64
C TRP A 308 -11.29 15.70 -3.36
N HIS A 309 -11.39 15.33 -4.64
CA HIS A 309 -10.26 14.86 -5.43
C HIS A 309 -9.18 15.94 -5.60
N ARG A 310 -9.56 17.21 -5.77
CA ARG A 310 -8.64 18.34 -5.86
C ARG A 310 -7.89 18.57 -4.56
N HIS A 311 -8.61 18.63 -3.44
CA HIS A 311 -8.03 18.82 -2.11
C HIS A 311 -7.02 17.69 -1.78
N VAL A 312 -7.45 16.46 -1.94
CA VAL A 312 -6.60 15.30 -1.63
C VAL A 312 -5.36 15.25 -2.53
N SER A 313 -5.50 15.57 -3.84
CA SER A 313 -4.34 15.59 -4.74
C SER A 313 -3.34 16.69 -4.39
N LEU A 314 -3.79 17.85 -3.90
CA LEU A 314 -2.89 18.91 -3.40
C LEU A 314 -2.18 18.50 -2.11
N ALA A 315 -2.88 17.85 -1.18
CA ALA A 315 -2.25 17.30 0.02
C ALA A 315 -1.20 16.22 -0.33
N MET A 316 -1.50 15.35 -1.30
CA MET A 316 -0.54 14.37 -1.82
C MET A 316 0.68 15.03 -2.46
N LEU A 317 0.51 16.11 -3.22
CA LEU A 317 1.62 16.87 -3.80
C LEU A 317 2.52 17.45 -2.71
N ALA A 318 1.95 18.09 -1.70
CA ALA A 318 2.72 18.64 -0.58
C ALA A 318 3.50 17.54 0.15
N PHE A 319 2.86 16.39 0.40
CA PHE A 319 3.51 15.24 1.01
C PHE A 319 4.68 14.70 0.13
N ALA A 320 4.46 14.55 -1.17
CA ALA A 320 5.48 14.08 -2.11
C ALA A 320 6.70 15.02 -2.17
N MET A 321 6.47 16.34 -2.17
CA MET A 321 7.54 17.34 -2.11
C MET A 321 8.36 17.22 -0.82
N MET A 322 7.69 17.06 0.34
CA MET A 322 8.37 16.84 1.61
C MET A 322 9.19 15.55 1.60
N ALA A 323 8.64 14.44 1.08
CA ALA A 323 9.33 13.17 0.98
C ALA A 323 10.60 13.27 0.12
N ALA A 324 10.52 13.97 -1.03
CA ALA A 324 11.67 14.23 -1.90
C ALA A 324 12.75 15.09 -1.21
N ILE A 325 12.34 16.12 -0.47
CA ILE A 325 13.26 16.97 0.31
C ILE A 325 13.95 16.14 1.40
N ARG A 326 13.20 15.33 2.15
CA ARG A 326 13.75 14.43 3.18
C ARG A 326 14.77 13.45 2.62
N HIS A 327 14.47 12.84 1.46
CA HIS A 327 15.38 11.93 0.79
C HIS A 327 16.69 12.63 0.40
N ARG A 328 16.62 13.83 -0.18
CA ARG A 328 17.80 14.62 -0.56
C ARG A 328 18.64 15.05 0.64
N ALA A 329 18.00 15.41 1.75
CA ALA A 329 18.67 15.82 2.99
C ALA A 329 19.34 14.63 3.73
N ASN A 330 18.80 13.42 3.59
CA ASN A 330 19.28 12.22 4.28
C ASN A 330 19.48 11.07 3.27
N PRO A 331 20.47 11.17 2.37
CA PRO A 331 20.71 10.10 1.41
C PRO A 331 21.05 8.80 2.15
N PRO A 332 20.51 7.64 1.70
CA PRO A 332 20.84 6.36 2.31
C PRO A 332 22.36 6.12 2.20
N PRO A 333 22.97 5.43 3.18
CA PRO A 333 24.39 5.12 3.11
C PRO A 333 24.70 4.33 1.84
N PRO A 334 25.83 4.59 1.16
CA PRO A 334 26.17 3.93 -0.09
C PRO A 334 26.14 2.41 0.09
N LYS A 335 25.46 1.70 -0.81
CA LYS A 335 25.45 0.22 -0.82
C LYS A 335 26.90 -0.25 -0.80
N LYS A 336 27.32 -1.00 0.22
CA LYS A 336 28.64 -1.64 0.25
C LYS A 336 28.72 -2.55 -0.96
N THR A 337 29.42 -2.12 -2.01
CA THR A 337 29.76 -3.00 -3.13
C THR A 337 30.68 -4.06 -2.54
N ASN A 338 30.20 -5.30 -2.48
CA ASN A 338 31.06 -6.46 -2.27
C ASN A 338 32.00 -6.55 -3.47
N ARG A 339 33.12 -5.81 -3.41
CA ARG A 339 34.25 -6.08 -4.30
C ARG A 339 34.73 -7.47 -3.93
N CYS A 340 34.50 -8.45 -4.79
CA CYS A 340 35.24 -9.70 -4.79
C CYS A 340 36.73 -9.37 -4.66
N PRO A 341 37.48 -9.98 -3.71
CA PRO A 341 38.92 -9.80 -3.67
C PRO A 341 39.49 -10.34 -4.98
N SER A 342 40.08 -9.46 -5.79
CA SER A 342 40.84 -9.84 -6.97
C SER A 342 41.89 -10.90 -6.56
N ALA A 343 41.81 -12.08 -7.20
CA ALA A 343 42.79 -13.13 -7.02
C ALA A 343 44.20 -12.59 -7.23
N LYS A 344 45.02 -12.56 -6.17
CA LYS A 344 46.43 -12.27 -6.27
C LYS A 344 47.09 -13.32 -7.13
N THR A 345 47.47 -12.97 -8.32
CA THR A 345 48.30 -13.79 -9.21
C THR A 345 49.60 -14.10 -8.48
N ARG A 346 49.77 -15.36 -8.13
CA ARG A 346 50.96 -15.91 -7.47
C ARG A 346 52.05 -16.05 -8.53
N THR A 347 52.95 -15.08 -8.61
CA THR A 347 54.18 -15.18 -9.42
C THR A 347 55.08 -16.26 -8.83
N GLN A 348 55.30 -17.32 -9.58
CA GLN A 348 56.33 -18.33 -9.24
C GLN A 348 57.73 -17.73 -9.42
N PRO A 349 58.69 -18.00 -8.49
CA PRO A 349 60.06 -17.63 -8.71
C PRO A 349 60.71 -18.61 -9.69
N ARG A 350 61.36 -18.06 -10.74
CA ARG A 350 62.26 -18.82 -11.62
C ARG A 350 63.48 -19.31 -10.84
N ARG A 351 63.72 -20.62 -10.85
CA ARG A 351 65.00 -21.20 -10.44
C ARG A 351 66.02 -21.02 -11.57
N HIS A 352 67.20 -20.49 -11.22
CA HIS A 352 68.43 -20.69 -11.95
C HIS A 352 69.15 -21.91 -11.50
#